data_f65f4407807300b860506f1bee3da59f
#
_entry.id   f65f4407807300b860506f1bee3da59f
#
_cell.length_a   1.000
_cell.length_b   1.000
_cell.length_c   1.000
_cell.angle_alpha   90.00
_cell.angle_beta   90.00
_cell.angle_gamma   90.00
#
_symmetry.space_group_name_H-M   'P 1'
#
loop_
_entity.id
_entity.type
_entity.pdbx_description
1 polymer ?
#
loop_
_entity_poly.entity_id
_entity_poly.type
_entity_poly.pdbx_seq_one_letter_code
_entity_poly.pdbx_strand_id
1 'polypeptide(L)'
;QAGQGQLVTDEVNGGNLFYRMQTVFHYEELMEQDTSATLPHRDVYYPSVGLFLVHSDALDLAVKAGNNADSHNHNDTGSITLYKNGLPLLVDIGVETYTQKTFSPRRYEIWTMQSGYHNLPAICGTDQKDGEEYRAENVVTELTGTEPSISMELAAAYPDAGAIVPGLTYSRKVTLKKPSNTV
;
A
#
# COMPACT_ATOMS: atom_id res chain seq x y z
N GLN A 1 -4.17 -2.16 -21.35
CA GLN A 1 -5.55 -2.25 -20.85
C GLN A 1 -5.64 -3.53 -20.05
N ALA A 2 -5.24 -3.46 -18.78
CA ALA A 2 -5.50 -4.52 -17.83
C ALA A 2 -7.03 -4.72 -17.78
N GLY A 3 -7.48 -5.94 -17.97
CA GLY A 3 -8.85 -6.29 -18.21
C GLY A 3 -9.83 -5.71 -17.22
N GLN A 4 -10.40 -4.59 -17.56
CA GLN A 4 -11.65 -4.15 -16.98
C GLN A 4 -12.68 -5.21 -17.37
N GLY A 5 -13.29 -5.81 -16.39
CA GLY A 5 -14.48 -6.59 -16.61
C GLY A 5 -14.38 -8.09 -16.53
N GLN A 6 -13.28 -8.67 -16.14
CA GLN A 6 -13.27 -10.09 -15.82
C GLN A 6 -13.58 -10.32 -14.35
N LEU A 7 -14.86 -10.28 -13.99
CA LEU A 7 -15.35 -10.61 -12.64
C LEU A 7 -15.21 -12.11 -12.30
N VAL A 8 -15.05 -12.94 -13.30
CA VAL A 8 -14.90 -14.40 -13.14
C VAL A 8 -13.73 -14.86 -13.98
N THR A 9 -12.64 -15.23 -13.35
CA THR A 9 -11.52 -15.92 -13.99
C THR A 9 -11.35 -17.29 -13.34
N ASP A 10 -10.76 -18.24 -14.04
CA ASP A 10 -10.47 -19.57 -13.49
C ASP A 10 -9.58 -19.51 -12.23
N GLU A 11 -8.91 -18.40 -12.00
CA GLU A 11 -8.00 -18.17 -10.87
C GLU A 11 -8.69 -17.53 -9.64
N VAL A 12 -9.87 -16.94 -9.78
CA VAL A 12 -10.54 -16.16 -8.72
C VAL A 12 -10.97 -16.98 -7.51
N ASN A 13 -10.93 -18.29 -7.59
CA ASN A 13 -11.52 -19.13 -6.55
C ASN A 13 -10.53 -20.08 -5.88
N GLY A 14 -9.39 -19.58 -5.45
CA GLY A 14 -8.38 -20.33 -4.76
C GLY A 14 -8.89 -21.11 -3.54
N GLY A 15 -9.50 -22.26 -3.74
CA GLY A 15 -9.58 -23.31 -2.75
C GLY A 15 -10.78 -23.35 -1.80
N ASN A 16 -11.58 -22.29 -1.62
CA ASN A 16 -12.73 -22.34 -0.71
C ASN A 16 -14.00 -22.79 -1.44
N LEU A 17 -14.53 -23.98 -1.09
CA LEU A 17 -15.73 -24.54 -1.69
C LEU A 17 -16.94 -23.61 -1.56
N PHE A 18 -17.08 -22.89 -0.46
CA PHE A 18 -18.19 -21.95 -0.26
C PHE A 18 -18.22 -20.85 -1.33
N TYR A 19 -17.08 -20.22 -1.62
CA TYR A 19 -17.01 -19.18 -2.65
C TYR A 19 -17.23 -19.76 -4.05
N ARG A 20 -16.72 -20.94 -4.34
CA ARG A 20 -16.98 -21.63 -5.62
C ARG A 20 -18.47 -21.91 -5.82
N MET A 21 -19.15 -22.35 -4.77
CA MET A 21 -20.60 -22.57 -4.80
C MET A 21 -21.37 -21.28 -5.06
N GLN A 22 -21.00 -20.18 -4.42
CA GLN A 22 -21.61 -18.86 -4.70
C GLN A 22 -21.42 -18.45 -6.16
N THR A 23 -20.24 -18.62 -6.73
CA THR A 23 -19.98 -18.34 -8.15
C THR A 23 -20.88 -19.20 -9.07
N VAL A 24 -21.06 -20.48 -8.75
CA VAL A 24 -21.95 -21.37 -9.54
C VAL A 24 -23.41 -20.93 -9.43
N PHE A 25 -23.90 -20.61 -8.23
CA PHE A 25 -25.29 -20.19 -8.03
C PHE A 25 -25.65 -18.84 -8.67
N HIS A 26 -24.68 -17.95 -8.78
CA HIS A 26 -24.85 -16.60 -9.35
C HIS A 26 -24.19 -16.46 -10.72
N TYR A 27 -23.86 -17.58 -11.39
CA TYR A 27 -23.11 -17.56 -12.64
C TYR A 27 -23.80 -16.75 -13.74
N GLU A 28 -25.11 -16.94 -13.94
CA GLU A 28 -25.88 -16.22 -14.95
C GLU A 28 -25.88 -14.71 -14.65
N GLU A 29 -26.17 -14.32 -13.40
CA GLU A 29 -26.14 -12.91 -12.97
C GLU A 29 -24.75 -12.28 -13.17
N LEU A 30 -23.68 -13.02 -12.89
CA LEU A 30 -22.30 -12.54 -13.09
C LEU A 30 -21.97 -12.36 -14.57
N MET A 31 -22.45 -13.25 -15.44
CA MET A 31 -22.21 -13.16 -16.88
C MET A 31 -23.02 -12.06 -17.55
N GLU A 32 -24.16 -11.65 -16.98
CA GLU A 32 -24.98 -10.55 -17.44
C GLU A 32 -24.45 -9.17 -16.98
N GLN A 33 -23.46 -9.11 -16.09
CA GLN A 33 -22.90 -7.84 -15.62
C GLN A 33 -22.27 -7.07 -16.78
N ASP A 34 -22.58 -5.79 -16.85
CA ASP A 34 -21.92 -4.87 -17.79
C ASP A 34 -20.45 -4.67 -17.38
N THR A 35 -19.56 -5.38 -18.04
CA THR A 35 -18.12 -5.29 -17.84
C THR A 35 -17.50 -4.11 -18.57
N SER A 36 -18.26 -3.35 -19.34
CA SER A 36 -17.81 -2.13 -20.02
C SER A 36 -17.82 -0.91 -19.10
N ALA A 37 -18.46 -1.01 -17.93
CA ALA A 37 -18.47 0.07 -16.96
C ALA A 37 -17.08 0.38 -16.45
N THR A 38 -16.61 1.60 -16.71
CA THR A 38 -15.36 2.10 -16.13
C THR A 38 -15.61 2.55 -14.69
N LEU A 39 -14.90 1.97 -13.74
CA LEU A 39 -14.92 2.49 -12.37
C LEU A 39 -14.28 3.88 -12.35
N PRO A 40 -14.93 4.87 -11.74
CA PRO A 40 -14.33 6.19 -11.62
C PRO A 40 -13.08 6.12 -10.75
N HIS A 41 -11.96 6.56 -11.29
CA HIS A 41 -10.75 6.77 -10.51
C HIS A 41 -10.99 7.98 -9.60
N ARG A 42 -10.93 7.77 -8.28
CA ARG A 42 -11.11 8.83 -7.28
C ARG A 42 -9.87 8.95 -6.42
N ASP A 43 -9.40 10.17 -6.25
CA ASP A 43 -8.42 10.46 -5.22
C ASP A 43 -9.07 10.27 -3.85
N VAL A 44 -8.43 9.50 -2.98
CA VAL A 44 -8.98 9.16 -1.66
C VAL A 44 -7.89 8.96 -0.62
N TYR A 45 -8.21 9.31 0.61
CA TYR A 45 -7.43 8.93 1.78
C TYR A 45 -8.33 8.16 2.75
N TYR A 46 -7.86 7.01 3.18
CA TYR A 46 -8.51 6.16 4.19
C TYR A 46 -7.78 6.30 5.52
N PRO A 47 -8.19 7.21 6.43
CA PRO A 47 -7.42 7.51 7.63
C PRO A 47 -7.33 6.33 8.61
N SER A 48 -8.32 5.43 8.63
CA SER A 48 -8.34 4.27 9.51
C SER A 48 -7.24 3.23 9.20
N VAL A 49 -6.75 3.21 7.97
CA VAL A 49 -5.67 2.31 7.51
C VAL A 49 -4.47 3.08 6.98
N GLY A 50 -4.52 4.41 7.00
CA GLY A 50 -3.44 5.26 6.53
C GLY A 50 -3.12 5.13 5.04
N LEU A 51 -4.11 4.84 4.18
CA LEU A 51 -3.88 4.60 2.77
C LEU A 51 -4.34 5.79 1.92
N PHE A 52 -3.40 6.40 1.19
CA PHE A 52 -3.62 7.49 0.26
C PHE A 52 -3.50 6.97 -1.17
N LEU A 53 -4.55 7.18 -1.99
CA LEU A 53 -4.64 6.72 -3.37
C LEU A 53 -5.00 7.90 -4.27
N VAL A 54 -4.18 8.17 -5.27
CA VAL A 54 -4.39 9.27 -6.22
C VAL A 54 -4.02 8.84 -7.63
N HIS A 55 -4.66 9.46 -8.61
CA HIS A 55 -4.60 9.05 -10.00
C HIS A 55 -4.42 10.25 -10.92
N SER A 56 -3.72 10.01 -12.05
CA SER A 56 -3.71 10.90 -13.21
C SER A 56 -4.12 10.08 -14.46
N ASP A 57 -4.01 10.68 -15.63
CA ASP A 57 -4.29 9.96 -16.90
C ASP A 57 -3.37 8.76 -17.12
N ALA A 58 -2.17 8.78 -16.55
CA ALA A 58 -1.15 7.77 -16.79
C ALA A 58 -0.60 7.11 -15.51
N LEU A 59 -0.77 7.71 -14.34
CA LEU A 59 -0.18 7.24 -13.10
C LEU A 59 -1.23 6.90 -12.05
N ASP A 60 -1.02 5.79 -11.37
CA ASP A 60 -1.72 5.38 -10.17
C ASP A 60 -0.72 5.31 -9.02
N LEU A 61 -0.91 6.12 -8.00
CA LEU A 61 -0.01 6.25 -6.86
C LEU A 61 -0.72 5.84 -5.57
N ALA A 62 -0.10 4.94 -4.83
CA ALA A 62 -0.49 4.59 -3.47
C ALA A 62 0.62 4.97 -2.49
N VAL A 63 0.24 5.55 -1.35
CA VAL A 63 1.16 5.86 -0.25
C VAL A 63 0.59 5.32 1.05
N LYS A 64 1.38 4.57 1.79
CA LYS A 64 1.00 4.09 3.12
C LYS A 64 1.46 5.10 4.18
N ALA A 65 0.52 5.63 4.93
CA ALA A 65 0.72 6.21 6.25
C ALA A 65 0.11 5.22 7.26
N GLY A 66 0.12 5.46 8.53
CA GLY A 66 -0.44 4.52 9.51
C GLY A 66 0.64 4.01 10.44
N ASN A 67 0.60 2.76 10.84
CA ASN A 67 1.52 2.20 11.81
C ASN A 67 2.03 0.80 11.40
N ASN A 68 3.01 0.29 12.15
CA ASN A 68 3.63 -1.01 11.92
C ASN A 68 3.05 -2.10 12.84
N ALA A 69 1.74 -2.05 13.17
CA ALA A 69 1.05 -3.04 13.99
C ALA A 69 -0.31 -3.49 13.43
N ASP A 70 -0.68 -3.06 12.23
CA ASP A 70 -1.90 -3.50 11.57
C ASP A 70 -1.91 -5.02 11.35
N SER A 71 -3.10 -5.62 11.26
CA SER A 71 -3.20 -7.05 10.94
C SER A 71 -2.55 -7.35 9.59
N HIS A 72 -1.70 -8.37 9.56
CA HIS A 72 -0.95 -8.78 8.37
C HIS A 72 0.03 -7.73 7.81
N ASN A 73 0.43 -6.75 8.63
CA ASN A 73 1.32 -5.67 8.19
C ASN A 73 2.75 -6.12 7.90
N HIS A 74 3.46 -5.24 7.21
CA HIS A 74 4.92 -5.17 7.13
C HIS A 74 5.41 -3.90 7.84
N ASN A 75 6.71 -3.77 8.09
CA ASN A 75 7.30 -2.52 8.57
C ASN A 75 7.53 -1.59 7.38
N ASP A 76 6.46 -0.98 6.89
CA ASP A 76 6.43 -0.28 5.60
C ASP A 76 5.73 1.07 5.66
N THR A 77 5.58 1.66 6.84
CA THR A 77 5.00 2.99 7.02
C THR A 77 5.78 4.04 6.24
N GLY A 78 5.08 4.79 5.38
CA GLY A 78 5.67 5.76 4.46
C GLY A 78 6.04 5.19 3.09
N SER A 79 5.86 3.89 2.84
CA SER A 79 6.13 3.27 1.54
C SER A 79 5.20 3.80 0.46
N ILE A 80 5.68 3.74 -0.78
CA ILE A 80 4.94 4.14 -1.98
C ILE A 80 4.89 3.01 -3.01
N THR A 81 3.80 2.96 -3.74
CA THR A 81 3.64 2.08 -4.90
C THR A 81 3.16 2.92 -6.07
N LEU A 82 3.76 2.74 -7.24
CA LEU A 82 3.47 3.53 -8.43
C LEU A 82 3.28 2.64 -9.64
N TYR A 83 2.19 2.85 -10.34
CA TYR A 83 1.91 2.23 -11.63
C TYR A 83 1.86 3.29 -12.72
N LYS A 84 2.25 2.93 -13.93
CA LYS A 84 2.14 3.76 -15.12
C LYS A 84 1.42 2.99 -16.23
N ASN A 85 0.31 3.54 -16.71
CA ASN A 85 -0.54 2.91 -17.73
C ASN A 85 -0.93 1.46 -17.37
N GLY A 86 -1.22 1.20 -16.10
CA GLY A 86 -1.54 -0.12 -15.58
C GLY A 86 -0.34 -1.08 -15.40
N LEU A 87 0.88 -0.63 -15.69
CA LEU A 87 2.10 -1.42 -15.49
C LEU A 87 2.85 -0.96 -14.24
N PRO A 88 3.37 -1.90 -13.43
CA PRO A 88 4.10 -1.58 -12.21
C PRO A 88 5.42 -0.85 -12.54
N LEU A 89 5.67 0.28 -11.85
CA LEU A 89 6.89 1.08 -11.95
C LEU A 89 7.71 1.05 -10.66
N LEU A 90 7.07 1.34 -9.52
CA LEU A 90 7.60 1.09 -8.18
C LEU A 90 6.63 0.14 -7.49
N VAL A 91 7.08 -1.08 -7.23
CA VAL A 91 6.24 -2.11 -6.63
C VAL A 91 6.60 -2.33 -5.17
N ASP A 92 5.64 -2.81 -4.41
CA ASP A 92 5.91 -3.43 -3.13
C ASP A 92 6.47 -4.84 -3.34
N ILE A 93 7.35 -5.27 -2.43
CA ILE A 93 7.99 -6.61 -2.52
C ILE A 93 6.97 -7.75 -2.36
N GLY A 94 5.81 -7.45 -1.79
CA GLY A 94 4.79 -8.44 -1.52
C GLY A 94 5.12 -9.34 -0.33
N VAL A 95 4.56 -10.53 -0.33
CA VAL A 95 4.61 -11.47 0.78
C VAL A 95 5.04 -12.86 0.30
N GLU A 96 5.83 -13.55 1.12
CA GLU A 96 6.12 -14.98 0.94
C GLU A 96 4.93 -15.86 1.35
N THR A 97 5.00 -17.16 1.03
CA THR A 97 4.04 -18.13 1.54
C THR A 97 4.01 -18.10 3.07
N TYR A 98 2.83 -17.95 3.63
CA TYR A 98 2.62 -17.90 5.07
C TYR A 98 3.03 -19.22 5.73
N THR A 99 3.79 -19.10 6.79
CA THR A 99 4.29 -20.22 7.61
C THR A 99 3.95 -19.99 9.09
N GLN A 100 4.27 -20.95 9.93
CA GLN A 100 4.17 -20.77 11.38
C GLN A 100 4.98 -19.55 11.87
N LYS A 101 6.12 -19.26 11.25
CA LYS A 101 6.95 -18.09 11.58
C LYS A 101 6.20 -16.77 11.33
N THR A 102 5.39 -16.69 10.27
CA THR A 102 4.59 -15.51 9.90
C THR A 102 3.64 -15.08 11.02
N PHE A 103 3.14 -16.03 11.82
CA PHE A 103 2.21 -15.81 12.92
C PHE A 103 2.86 -15.90 14.31
N SER A 104 4.16 -15.70 14.39
CA SER A 104 4.94 -15.75 15.63
C SER A 104 5.64 -14.43 15.91
N PRO A 105 6.21 -14.21 17.12
CA PRO A 105 7.06 -13.06 17.42
C PRO A 105 8.28 -12.93 16.48
N ARG A 106 8.59 -13.98 15.72
CA ARG A 106 9.69 -14.00 14.75
C ARG A 106 9.25 -13.53 13.35
N ARG A 107 8.05 -12.96 13.19
CA ARG A 107 7.52 -12.47 11.91
C ARG A 107 8.50 -11.54 11.20
N TYR A 108 9.05 -10.58 11.91
CA TYR A 108 9.92 -9.55 11.33
C TYR A 108 11.38 -9.99 11.11
N GLU A 109 11.70 -11.26 11.35
CA GLU A 109 12.90 -11.90 10.81
C GLU A 109 12.71 -12.35 9.34
N ILE A 110 11.48 -12.35 8.83
CA ILE A 110 11.18 -12.61 7.42
C ILE A 110 11.53 -11.34 6.64
N TRP A 111 12.37 -11.48 5.64
CA TRP A 111 12.94 -10.33 4.92
C TRP A 111 11.88 -9.46 4.25
N THR A 112 10.82 -10.05 3.68
CA THR A 112 9.71 -9.30 3.07
C THR A 112 8.90 -8.47 4.08
N MET A 113 9.06 -8.69 5.37
CA MET A 113 8.39 -7.91 6.42
C MET A 113 9.23 -6.70 6.90
N GLN A 114 10.49 -6.59 6.45
CA GLN A 114 11.45 -5.59 6.91
C GLN A 114 11.44 -4.36 6.01
N SER A 115 11.56 -3.16 6.57
CA SER A 115 11.47 -1.89 5.85
C SER A 115 12.55 -1.70 4.79
N GLY A 116 13.72 -2.30 4.96
CA GLY A 116 14.82 -2.24 4.01
C GLY A 116 14.50 -2.85 2.63
N TYR A 117 13.43 -3.62 2.51
CA TYR A 117 12.98 -4.23 1.26
C TYR A 117 11.75 -3.55 0.64
N HIS A 118 11.22 -2.52 1.28
CA HIS A 118 10.15 -1.67 0.78
C HIS A 118 10.72 -0.38 0.17
N ASN A 119 9.87 0.45 -0.43
CA ASN A 119 10.26 1.74 -1.03
C ASN A 119 10.51 2.80 0.04
N LEU A 120 11.45 2.51 0.94
CA LEU A 120 11.81 3.28 2.13
C LEU A 120 13.33 3.44 2.25
N PRO A 121 13.82 4.52 2.84
CA PRO A 121 15.24 4.64 3.17
C PRO A 121 15.59 3.83 4.41
N ALA A 122 16.82 3.34 4.48
CA ALA A 122 17.48 3.05 5.76
C ALA A 122 18.01 4.38 6.33
N ILE A 123 17.73 4.67 7.58
CA ILE A 123 18.19 5.89 8.24
C ILE A 123 19.28 5.51 9.25
N CYS A 124 20.48 6.09 9.11
CA CYS A 124 21.66 5.69 9.89
C CYS A 124 21.96 4.18 9.83
N GLY A 125 21.60 3.53 8.70
CA GLY A 125 21.76 2.08 8.53
C GLY A 125 20.77 1.24 9.35
N THR A 126 19.70 1.84 9.87
CA THR A 126 18.66 1.14 10.63
C THR A 126 17.35 1.08 9.87
N ASP A 127 16.54 0.08 10.18
CA ASP A 127 15.21 -0.18 9.66
C ASP A 127 14.11 0.27 10.62
N GLN A 128 12.87 0.29 10.13
CA GLN A 128 11.70 0.49 10.96
C GLN A 128 11.49 -0.69 11.91
N LYS A 129 10.81 -0.43 13.03
CA LYS A 129 10.38 -1.44 14.01
C LYS A 129 8.89 -1.77 13.84
N ASP A 130 8.52 -2.94 14.33
CA ASP A 130 7.13 -3.38 14.49
C ASP A 130 6.54 -2.85 15.80
N GLY A 131 5.33 -2.33 15.74
CA GLY A 131 4.62 -1.78 16.88
C GLY A 131 3.71 -0.61 16.48
N GLU A 132 2.65 -0.38 17.23
CA GLU A 132 1.69 0.71 16.99
C GLU A 132 2.31 2.09 17.19
N GLU A 133 3.30 2.21 18.08
CA GLU A 133 4.09 3.41 18.32
C GLU A 133 4.96 3.79 17.12
N TYR A 134 5.33 2.84 16.27
CA TYR A 134 6.16 3.03 15.08
C TYR A 134 5.29 3.35 13.88
N ARG A 135 4.99 4.64 13.72
CA ARG A 135 3.94 5.12 12.83
C ARG A 135 4.29 6.44 12.14
N ALA A 136 3.48 6.77 11.15
CA ALA A 136 3.42 8.11 10.60
C ALA A 136 2.71 9.06 11.57
N GLU A 137 3.29 10.22 11.80
CA GLU A 137 2.72 11.29 12.62
C GLU A 137 2.47 12.53 11.77
N ASN A 138 1.62 13.45 12.25
CA ASN A 138 1.32 14.71 11.58
C ASN A 138 0.95 14.54 10.10
N VAL A 139 0.13 13.53 9.80
CA VAL A 139 -0.30 13.23 8.43
C VAL A 139 -1.24 14.33 7.92
N VAL A 140 -0.84 14.98 6.83
CA VAL A 140 -1.63 16.02 6.16
C VAL A 140 -1.85 15.60 4.71
N THR A 141 -3.09 15.63 4.26
CA THR A 141 -3.48 15.28 2.88
C THR A 141 -4.15 16.45 2.18
N GLU A 142 -3.83 16.63 0.91
CA GLU A 142 -4.54 17.50 -0.02
C GLU A 142 -5.02 16.63 -1.20
N LEU A 143 -6.34 16.53 -1.37
CA LEU A 143 -6.95 15.68 -2.40
C LEU A 143 -7.59 16.49 -3.53
N THR A 144 -7.63 17.80 -3.38
CA THR A 144 -8.26 18.68 -4.37
C THR A 144 -7.25 19.20 -5.40
N GLY A 145 -7.76 19.56 -6.58
CA GLY A 145 -6.94 20.17 -7.63
C GLY A 145 -6.08 19.19 -8.42
N THR A 146 -5.03 19.74 -9.03
CA THR A 146 -4.17 19.03 -9.98
C THR A 146 -2.90 18.45 -9.37
N GLU A 147 -2.63 18.74 -8.09
CA GLU A 147 -1.45 18.30 -7.36
C GLU A 147 -1.81 17.67 -5.99
N PRO A 148 -2.60 16.57 -5.97
CA PRO A 148 -2.90 15.90 -4.73
C PRO A 148 -1.60 15.46 -4.05
N SER A 149 -1.56 15.60 -2.72
CA SER A 149 -0.35 15.31 -1.94
C SER A 149 -0.67 14.74 -0.56
N ILE A 150 0.29 14.00 -0.03
CA ILE A 150 0.34 13.58 1.38
C ILE A 150 1.71 13.95 1.95
N SER A 151 1.72 14.45 3.17
CA SER A 151 2.94 14.65 3.95
C SER A 151 2.80 14.03 5.33
N MET A 152 3.91 13.54 5.89
CA MET A 152 3.93 12.86 7.17
C MET A 152 5.32 12.94 7.81
N GLU A 153 5.36 12.86 9.13
CA GLU A 153 6.59 12.66 9.91
C GLU A 153 6.77 11.16 10.18
N LEU A 154 7.97 10.65 9.96
CA LEU A 154 8.28 9.23 10.02
C LEU A 154 9.42 8.89 11.01
N ALA A 155 9.95 9.87 11.74
CA ALA A 155 11.04 9.62 12.69
C ALA A 155 10.65 8.59 13.77
N ALA A 156 9.38 8.56 14.20
CA ALA A 156 8.87 7.60 15.17
C ALA A 156 9.01 6.14 14.71
N ALA A 157 8.96 5.89 13.39
CA ALA A 157 9.13 4.55 12.84
C ALA A 157 10.58 4.03 12.90
N TYR A 158 11.57 4.91 13.12
CA TYR A 158 13.01 4.62 13.15
C TYR A 158 13.64 4.86 14.52
N PRO A 159 13.25 4.16 15.59
CA PRO A 159 13.72 4.45 16.96
C PRO A 159 15.23 4.25 17.12
N ASP A 160 15.82 3.29 16.43
CA ASP A 160 17.27 3.04 16.51
C ASP A 160 18.07 4.20 15.86
N ALA A 161 17.56 4.78 14.77
CA ALA A 161 18.15 6.00 14.19
C ALA A 161 18.02 7.19 15.15
N GLY A 162 16.88 7.33 15.83
CA GLY A 162 16.66 8.34 16.85
C GLY A 162 17.59 8.21 18.04
N ALA A 163 17.99 6.99 18.41
CA ALA A 163 19.00 6.72 19.44
C ALA A 163 20.41 7.13 19.00
N ILE A 164 20.72 7.00 17.70
CA ILE A 164 22.01 7.42 17.12
C ILE A 164 22.06 8.95 16.95
N VAL A 165 20.95 9.57 16.53
CA VAL A 165 20.83 11.00 16.27
C VAL A 165 19.71 11.58 17.15
N PRO A 166 20.01 12.06 18.36
CA PRO A 166 19.01 12.68 19.22
C PRO A 166 18.34 13.87 18.53
N GLY A 167 17.00 13.90 18.55
CA GLY A 167 16.22 14.93 17.85
C GLY A 167 16.08 14.69 16.35
N LEU A 168 16.33 13.46 15.87
CA LEU A 168 16.08 13.08 14.48
C LEU A 168 14.68 13.51 14.03
N THR A 169 14.64 14.19 12.90
CA THR A 169 13.40 14.45 12.15
C THR A 169 13.51 13.80 10.79
N TYR A 170 12.42 13.18 10.35
CA TYR A 170 12.32 12.65 9.00
C TYR A 170 10.91 12.86 8.50
N SER A 171 10.74 13.79 7.58
CA SER A 171 9.46 14.02 6.91
C SER A 171 9.48 13.53 5.47
N ARG A 172 8.36 12.97 5.05
CA ARG A 172 8.13 12.56 3.66
C ARG A 172 6.93 13.30 3.11
N LYS A 173 7.11 13.93 1.95
CA LYS A 173 6.02 14.48 1.16
C LYS A 173 5.99 13.82 -0.20
N VAL A 174 4.83 13.35 -0.61
CA VAL A 174 4.60 12.75 -1.93
C VAL A 174 3.49 13.56 -2.62
N THR A 175 3.73 13.97 -3.86
CA THR A 175 2.79 14.78 -4.65
C THR A 175 2.68 14.20 -6.05
N LEU A 176 1.46 13.91 -6.48
CA LEU A 176 1.19 13.57 -7.88
C LEU A 176 0.81 14.85 -8.66
N LYS A 177 1.64 15.23 -9.63
CA LYS A 177 1.35 16.33 -10.55
C LYS A 177 0.62 15.80 -11.77
N LYS A 178 -0.71 15.86 -11.76
CA LYS A 178 -1.57 15.27 -12.79
C LYS A 178 -1.28 15.78 -14.21
N PRO A 179 -1.11 17.10 -14.44
CA PRO A 179 -0.89 17.61 -15.80
C PRO A 179 0.40 17.13 -16.45
N SER A 180 1.43 16.88 -15.65
CA SER A 180 2.75 16.44 -16.16
C SER A 180 2.98 14.92 -15.97
N ASN A 181 2.06 14.21 -15.32
CA ASN A 181 2.23 12.80 -14.95
C ASN A 181 3.57 12.56 -14.25
N THR A 182 3.84 13.30 -13.17
CA THR A 182 5.07 13.21 -12.36
C THR A 182 4.76 13.06 -10.87
N VAL A 183 5.61 12.35 -10.18
CA VAL A 183 5.60 12.18 -8.72
C VAL A 183 6.87 12.77 -8.14
#